data_dee2682f2630e468fcecd736186608c2
#
_entry.id   dee2682f2630e468fcecd736186608c2
#
_cell.length_a   1.000
_cell.length_b   1.000
_cell.length_c   1.000
_cell.angle_alpha   90.00
_cell.angle_beta   90.00
_cell.angle_gamma   90.00
#
_symmetry.space_group_name_H-M   'P 1'
#
loop_
_entity.id
_entity.type
_entity.pdbx_description
1 polymer ?
#
loop_
_entity_poly.entity_id
_entity_poly.type
_entity_poly.pdbx_seq_one_letter_code
_entity_poly.pdbx_strand_id
1 'polypeptide(L)'
;SAPWDVTVSYGAGTALAPDALIEASTQLDLYDASAPGAWLGGIATADIDYSLQEESRKLRADAERVIEHLEEGGAPDDERIERRLRRINEGCAAMNDNIYRQARQWLSQGKVVGLVGGDHSTPYGLIRAVAEKEGSLGILHIDAHCDLREAYEGFEFSHASIMFNVLRDLPQVSKLVQVGVRDYCDAEAERAASDGRIAMFDSRSLARAGFAGTTWAESCRRIVDELPEVVYISFDIDGLTIEHCPHTGTPVPGGITFEQVVYLMECVADSGRRIAGFDLVEVVPCPEDKIDAVVGARVLYKLCGLALRTSSA
;
A
#
# COMPACT_ATOMS: atom_id res chain seq x y z
N SER A 1 -7.08 -1.20 11.06
CA SER A 1 -5.71 -0.64 11.21
C SER A 1 -4.70 -1.75 11.50
N ALA A 2 -3.47 -1.57 10.99
CA ALA A 2 -2.36 -2.52 11.16
C ALA A 2 -1.08 -1.77 11.59
N PRO A 3 -0.91 -1.50 12.91
CA PRO A 3 0.27 -0.81 13.42
C PRO A 3 1.49 -1.75 13.44
N TRP A 4 2.16 -1.90 12.30
CA TRP A 4 3.21 -2.88 12.05
C TRP A 4 4.29 -2.34 11.12
N ASP A 5 5.57 -2.50 11.49
CA ASP A 5 6.72 -2.04 10.72
C ASP A 5 7.97 -2.92 10.94
N VAL A 6 7.76 -4.22 11.04
CA VAL A 6 8.80 -5.20 11.40
C VAL A 6 9.91 -5.26 10.36
N THR A 7 9.57 -5.21 9.07
CA THR A 7 10.50 -5.53 7.99
C THR A 7 11.09 -4.31 7.27
N VAL A 8 10.79 -3.10 7.75
CA VAL A 8 11.36 -1.89 7.14
C VAL A 8 12.89 -1.90 7.19
N SER A 9 13.53 -1.54 6.07
CA SER A 9 14.97 -1.64 5.91
C SER A 9 15.72 -0.33 6.17
N TYR A 10 15.06 0.83 6.08
CA TYR A 10 15.70 2.14 6.21
C TYR A 10 15.06 2.99 7.31
N GLY A 11 13.88 3.57 7.08
CA GLY A 11 13.18 4.41 8.06
C GLY A 11 12.06 3.65 8.78
N ALA A 12 12.11 3.58 10.12
CA ALA A 12 11.03 3.02 10.93
C ALA A 12 10.03 4.09 11.38
N GLY A 13 8.86 3.68 11.86
CA GLY A 13 7.85 4.57 12.45
C GLY A 13 6.47 4.47 11.81
N THR A 14 6.32 3.70 10.74
CA THR A 14 5.03 3.52 10.05
C THR A 14 3.99 2.83 10.94
N ALA A 15 4.40 2.03 11.93
CA ALA A 15 3.49 1.45 12.93
C ALA A 15 2.73 2.50 13.75
N LEU A 16 3.15 3.77 13.74
CA LEU A 16 2.47 4.89 14.40
C LEU A 16 1.43 5.59 13.50
N ALA A 17 1.39 5.24 12.21
CA ALA A 17 0.50 5.88 11.23
C ALA A 17 -0.98 5.80 11.62
N PRO A 18 -1.55 4.67 12.09
CA PRO A 18 -2.97 4.59 12.39
C PRO A 18 -3.46 5.66 13.37
N ASP A 19 -2.74 5.88 14.48
CA ASP A 19 -3.08 6.91 15.47
C ASP A 19 -3.00 8.31 14.87
N ALA A 20 -1.90 8.60 14.15
CA ALA A 20 -1.65 9.92 13.58
C ALA A 20 -2.68 10.28 12.48
N LEU A 21 -3.06 9.32 11.64
CA LEU A 21 -4.06 9.52 10.60
C LEU A 21 -5.46 9.75 11.18
N ILE A 22 -5.84 9.01 12.22
CA ILE A 22 -7.11 9.23 12.93
C ILE A 22 -7.11 10.63 13.58
N GLU A 23 -6.03 11.04 14.26
CA GLU A 23 -5.90 12.38 14.81
C GLU A 23 -6.03 13.45 13.70
N ALA A 24 -5.27 13.33 12.61
CA ALA A 24 -5.29 14.28 11.51
C ALA A 24 -6.66 14.34 10.80
N SER A 25 -7.39 13.23 10.74
CA SER A 25 -8.71 13.17 10.11
C SER A 25 -9.76 14.05 10.81
N THR A 26 -9.56 14.40 12.08
CA THR A 26 -10.45 15.30 12.83
C THR A 26 -10.46 16.73 12.28
N GLN A 27 -9.50 17.09 11.42
CA GLN A 27 -9.37 18.40 10.79
C GLN A 27 -9.86 18.43 9.33
N LEU A 28 -10.50 17.34 8.88
CA LEU A 28 -11.02 17.27 7.51
C LEU A 28 -12.38 17.97 7.39
N ASP A 29 -12.51 18.83 6.37
CA ASP A 29 -13.82 19.20 5.86
C ASP A 29 -14.39 18.05 5.03
N LEU A 30 -15.64 17.67 5.31
CA LEU A 30 -16.24 16.45 4.73
C LEU A 30 -16.82 16.65 3.31
N TYR A 31 -16.77 17.87 2.78
CA TYR A 31 -17.22 18.13 1.41
C TYR A 31 -16.17 17.63 0.40
N ASP A 32 -16.59 16.75 -0.49
CA ASP A 32 -15.80 16.27 -1.63
C ASP A 32 -16.66 16.34 -2.89
N ALA A 33 -16.24 17.14 -3.86
CA ALA A 33 -16.98 17.33 -5.12
C ALA A 33 -17.06 16.06 -5.97
N SER A 34 -16.07 15.16 -5.88
CA SER A 34 -16.04 13.90 -6.63
C SER A 34 -16.85 12.77 -5.97
N ALA A 35 -17.15 12.91 -4.67
CA ALA A 35 -17.97 11.99 -3.92
C ALA A 35 -18.93 12.73 -2.98
N PRO A 36 -19.90 13.53 -3.52
CA PRO A 36 -20.77 14.38 -2.71
C PRO A 36 -21.58 13.57 -1.70
N GLY A 37 -21.48 13.92 -0.42
CA GLY A 37 -22.22 13.26 0.64
C GLY A 37 -21.73 11.86 1.00
N ALA A 38 -20.56 11.43 0.54
CA ALA A 38 -20.01 10.10 0.83
C ALA A 38 -19.98 9.78 2.35
N TRP A 39 -19.68 10.78 3.19
CA TRP A 39 -19.69 10.64 4.65
C TRP A 39 -21.07 10.22 5.22
N LEU A 40 -22.18 10.49 4.52
CA LEU A 40 -23.52 10.05 4.92
C LEU A 40 -23.69 8.52 4.80
N GLY A 41 -22.88 7.86 3.96
CA GLY A 41 -22.83 6.40 3.84
C GLY A 41 -22.25 5.70 5.06
N GLY A 42 -21.61 6.46 5.94
CA GLY A 42 -20.96 6.00 7.16
C GLY A 42 -19.52 5.51 6.91
N ILE A 43 -18.56 6.27 7.41
CA ILE A 43 -17.14 5.89 7.49
C ILE A 43 -16.84 5.63 8.98
N ALA A 44 -16.33 4.44 9.28
CA ALA A 44 -15.99 4.06 10.65
C ALA A 44 -14.63 3.38 10.69
N THR A 45 -13.91 3.57 11.78
CA THR A 45 -12.67 2.85 12.06
C THR A 45 -12.95 1.74 13.08
N ALA A 46 -12.35 0.57 12.88
CA ALA A 46 -12.22 -0.41 13.96
C ALA A 46 -11.17 0.07 14.96
N ASP A 47 -11.28 -0.39 16.21
CA ASP A 47 -10.30 -0.09 17.25
C ASP A 47 -8.89 -0.51 16.81
N ILE A 48 -7.89 0.28 17.17
CA ILE A 48 -6.49 -0.04 16.90
C ILE A 48 -6.07 -1.20 17.79
N ASP A 49 -5.48 -2.22 17.18
CA ASP A 49 -4.95 -3.38 17.90
C ASP A 49 -3.54 -3.06 18.45
N TYR A 50 -3.48 -2.48 19.63
CA TYR A 50 -2.21 -2.19 20.30
C TYR A 50 -1.42 -3.45 20.70
N SER A 51 -2.06 -4.63 20.77
CA SER A 51 -1.32 -5.88 20.97
C SER A 51 -0.49 -6.25 19.75
N LEU A 52 -0.99 -5.93 18.56
CA LEU A 52 -0.26 -6.07 17.30
C LEU A 52 0.95 -5.13 17.25
N GLN A 53 0.77 -3.88 17.68
CA GLN A 53 1.86 -2.91 17.77
C GLN A 53 2.98 -3.35 18.72
N GLU A 54 2.61 -3.92 19.87
CA GLU A 54 3.60 -4.45 20.83
C GLU A 54 4.34 -5.67 20.27
N GLU A 55 3.68 -6.53 19.51
CA GLU A 55 4.33 -7.65 18.84
C GLU A 55 5.26 -7.17 17.71
N SER A 56 4.81 -6.19 16.91
CA SER A 56 5.65 -5.51 15.91
C SER A 56 6.96 -5.02 16.54
N ARG A 57 6.87 -4.29 17.64
CA ARG A 57 8.05 -3.76 18.34
C ARG A 57 9.04 -4.85 18.80
N LYS A 58 8.52 -6.02 19.26
CA LYS A 58 9.38 -7.14 19.66
C LYS A 58 10.06 -7.81 18.47
N LEU A 59 9.33 -8.03 17.39
CA LEU A 59 9.88 -8.63 16.18
C LEU A 59 10.82 -7.68 15.44
N ARG A 60 10.54 -6.38 15.47
CA ARG A 60 11.42 -5.34 14.92
C ARG A 60 12.82 -5.42 15.52
N ALA A 61 12.94 -5.59 16.83
CA ALA A 61 14.24 -5.77 17.48
C ALA A 61 15.01 -7.00 17.00
N ASP A 62 14.32 -8.07 16.58
CA ASP A 62 14.96 -9.22 15.95
C ASP A 62 15.31 -8.92 14.48
N ALA A 63 14.46 -8.21 13.74
CA ALA A 63 14.70 -7.83 12.35
C ALA A 63 15.93 -6.91 12.23
N GLU A 64 16.07 -5.92 13.09
CA GLU A 64 17.25 -5.05 13.14
C GLU A 64 18.56 -5.83 13.30
N ARG A 65 18.55 -6.90 14.12
CA ARG A 65 19.72 -7.78 14.27
C ARG A 65 20.03 -8.61 13.01
N VAL A 66 19.01 -8.96 12.24
CA VAL A 66 19.20 -9.65 10.95
C VAL A 66 19.79 -8.67 9.94
N ILE A 67 19.22 -7.48 9.83
CA ILE A 67 19.65 -6.43 8.90
C ILE A 67 21.12 -6.04 9.20
N GLU A 68 21.43 -5.68 10.45
CA GLU A 68 22.81 -5.35 10.88
C GLU A 68 23.80 -6.44 10.49
N HIS A 69 23.46 -7.72 10.76
CA HIS A 69 24.33 -8.84 10.44
C HIS A 69 24.61 -8.98 8.92
N LEU A 70 23.56 -8.80 8.08
CA LEU A 70 23.71 -8.88 6.64
C LEU A 70 24.49 -7.69 6.07
N GLU A 71 24.27 -6.47 6.58
CA GLU A 71 24.99 -5.26 6.19
C GLU A 71 26.49 -5.34 6.54
N GLU A 72 26.84 -5.98 7.64
CA GLU A 72 28.22 -6.26 8.04
C GLU A 72 28.88 -7.39 7.22
N GLY A 73 28.16 -7.98 6.26
CA GLY A 73 28.63 -9.07 5.42
C GLY A 73 28.62 -10.43 6.12
N GLY A 74 27.81 -10.58 7.16
CA GLY A 74 27.61 -11.83 7.87
C GLY A 74 26.93 -12.90 6.99
N ALA A 75 27.17 -14.16 7.29
CA ALA A 75 26.61 -15.27 6.53
C ALA A 75 25.11 -15.42 6.80
N PRO A 76 24.26 -15.54 5.76
CA PRO A 76 22.81 -15.68 5.94
C PRO A 76 22.41 -17.01 6.59
N ASP A 77 23.27 -18.02 6.59
CA ASP A 77 23.12 -19.35 7.17
C ASP A 77 23.68 -19.47 8.62
N ASP A 78 23.93 -18.35 9.30
CA ASP A 78 24.20 -18.36 10.74
C ASP A 78 22.98 -18.85 11.51
N GLU A 79 23.13 -19.89 12.33
CA GLU A 79 22.02 -20.50 13.10
C GLU A 79 21.21 -19.51 13.97
N ARG A 80 21.84 -18.42 14.42
CA ARG A 80 21.14 -17.39 15.22
C ARG A 80 20.27 -16.51 14.32
N ILE A 81 20.78 -16.18 13.16
CA ILE A 81 20.06 -15.41 12.14
C ILE A 81 18.88 -16.22 11.60
N GLU A 82 19.08 -17.48 11.24
CA GLU A 82 17.99 -18.37 10.81
C GLU A 82 16.86 -18.49 11.85
N ARG A 83 17.21 -18.58 13.15
CA ARG A 83 16.20 -18.63 14.22
C ARG A 83 15.39 -17.33 14.33
N ARG A 84 16.05 -16.17 14.15
CA ARG A 84 15.36 -14.87 14.12
C ARG A 84 14.48 -14.77 12.90
N LEU A 85 14.98 -15.09 11.71
CA LEU A 85 14.22 -15.09 10.46
C LEU A 85 12.95 -15.94 10.56
N ARG A 86 13.07 -17.17 11.08
CA ARG A 86 11.87 -18.02 11.31
C ARG A 86 10.85 -17.33 12.19
N ARG A 87 11.26 -16.79 13.33
CA ARG A 87 10.37 -16.08 14.24
C ARG A 87 9.70 -14.86 13.61
N ILE A 88 10.46 -14.07 12.83
CA ILE A 88 9.95 -12.92 12.12
C ILE A 88 8.93 -13.35 11.06
N ASN A 89 9.28 -14.33 10.23
CA ASN A 89 8.40 -14.83 9.17
C ASN A 89 7.10 -15.44 9.72
N GLU A 90 7.19 -16.22 10.82
CA GLU A 90 6.01 -16.73 11.54
C GLU A 90 5.13 -15.58 12.07
N GLY A 91 5.73 -14.55 12.65
CA GLY A 91 5.01 -13.38 13.17
C GLY A 91 4.34 -12.56 12.06
N CYS A 92 5.04 -12.32 10.94
CA CYS A 92 4.47 -11.63 9.79
C CYS A 92 3.31 -12.43 9.15
N ALA A 93 3.46 -13.76 9.04
CA ALA A 93 2.39 -14.63 8.57
C ALA A 93 1.16 -14.57 9.50
N ALA A 94 1.38 -14.61 10.83
CA ALA A 94 0.30 -14.50 11.81
C ALA A 94 -0.41 -13.13 11.77
N MET A 95 0.33 -12.04 11.57
CA MET A 95 -0.23 -10.70 11.35
C MET A 95 -1.14 -10.71 10.12
N ASN A 96 -0.67 -11.20 8.97
CA ASN A 96 -1.45 -11.28 7.74
C ASN A 96 -2.71 -12.14 7.89
N ASP A 97 -2.63 -13.28 8.58
CA ASP A 97 -3.79 -14.12 8.88
C ASP A 97 -4.80 -13.43 9.83
N ASN A 98 -4.32 -12.62 10.75
CA ASN A 98 -5.20 -11.82 11.63
C ASN A 98 -5.99 -10.78 10.81
N ILE A 99 -5.30 -10.01 9.96
CA ILE A 99 -5.92 -9.03 9.06
C ILE A 99 -6.92 -9.71 8.13
N TYR A 100 -6.54 -10.84 7.52
CA TYR A 100 -7.42 -11.62 6.66
C TYR A 100 -8.73 -12.02 7.36
N ARG A 101 -8.66 -12.53 8.59
CA ARG A 101 -9.86 -12.93 9.36
C ARG A 101 -10.75 -11.74 9.68
N GLN A 102 -10.18 -10.62 10.11
CA GLN A 102 -10.92 -9.40 10.39
C GLN A 102 -11.58 -8.84 9.13
N ALA A 103 -10.84 -8.76 8.02
CA ALA A 103 -11.36 -8.29 6.74
C ALA A 103 -12.52 -9.14 6.26
N ARG A 104 -12.40 -10.48 6.30
CA ARG A 104 -13.51 -11.38 5.93
C ARG A 104 -14.76 -11.17 6.75
N GLN A 105 -14.61 -10.89 8.04
CA GLN A 105 -15.78 -10.61 8.91
C GLN A 105 -16.54 -9.38 8.42
N TRP A 106 -15.84 -8.27 8.11
CA TRP A 106 -16.49 -7.05 7.62
C TRP A 106 -17.02 -7.20 6.19
N LEU A 107 -16.26 -7.83 5.30
CA LEU A 107 -16.66 -8.11 3.93
C LEU A 107 -17.92 -8.98 3.85
N SER A 108 -18.11 -9.94 4.78
CA SER A 108 -19.30 -10.77 4.86
C SER A 108 -20.57 -10.00 5.29
N GLN A 109 -20.40 -8.84 5.90
CA GLN A 109 -21.48 -7.91 6.27
C GLN A 109 -21.79 -6.89 5.15
N GLY A 110 -21.23 -7.06 3.96
CA GLY A 110 -21.41 -6.14 2.84
C GLY A 110 -20.66 -4.82 2.96
N LYS A 111 -19.67 -4.72 3.86
CA LYS A 111 -18.84 -3.52 3.99
C LYS A 111 -17.75 -3.49 2.93
N VAL A 112 -17.38 -2.29 2.48
CA VAL A 112 -16.07 -2.06 1.85
C VAL A 112 -15.06 -1.87 2.97
N VAL A 113 -13.92 -2.53 2.83
CA VAL A 113 -12.87 -2.51 3.86
C VAL A 113 -11.66 -1.77 3.30
N GLY A 114 -11.20 -0.75 4.04
CA GLY A 114 -9.91 -0.12 3.85
C GLY A 114 -8.97 -0.49 4.99
N LEU A 115 -7.68 -0.60 4.72
CA LEU A 115 -6.65 -0.81 5.73
C LEU A 115 -5.79 0.43 5.86
N VAL A 116 -5.61 0.88 7.09
CA VAL A 116 -4.59 1.87 7.45
C VAL A 116 -3.42 1.09 8.01
N GLY A 117 -2.37 0.98 7.24
CA GLY A 117 -1.21 0.17 7.60
C GLY A 117 -0.16 0.93 8.36
N GLY A 118 0.83 0.18 8.70
CA GLY A 118 2.22 0.47 8.92
C GLY A 118 2.99 0.38 7.62
N ASP A 119 3.94 -0.57 7.54
CA ASP A 119 4.71 -0.82 6.33
C ASP A 119 3.87 -1.54 5.24
N HIS A 120 4.39 -1.59 4.01
CA HIS A 120 3.67 -2.16 2.86
C HIS A 120 3.55 -3.70 2.90
N SER A 121 4.00 -4.39 3.95
CA SER A 121 3.72 -5.81 4.14
C SER A 121 2.31 -6.08 4.67
N THR A 122 1.66 -5.07 5.26
CA THR A 122 0.40 -5.20 6.01
C THR A 122 -0.85 -5.47 5.17
N PRO A 123 -1.00 -5.01 3.91
CA PRO A 123 -2.23 -5.21 3.13
C PRO A 123 -2.45 -6.62 2.59
N TYR A 124 -1.45 -7.50 2.60
CA TYR A 124 -1.57 -8.84 2.00
C TYR A 124 -2.83 -9.60 2.47
N GLY A 125 -3.09 -9.59 3.78
CA GLY A 125 -4.27 -10.25 4.36
C GLY A 125 -5.60 -9.68 3.86
N LEU A 126 -5.70 -8.37 3.70
CA LEU A 126 -6.90 -7.70 3.14
C LEU A 126 -7.04 -7.98 1.65
N ILE A 127 -5.95 -7.85 0.87
CA ILE A 127 -5.96 -8.15 -0.58
C ILE A 127 -6.45 -9.58 -0.80
N ARG A 128 -5.94 -10.55 -0.03
CA ARG A 128 -6.39 -11.94 -0.10
C ARG A 128 -7.89 -12.09 0.18
N ALA A 129 -8.40 -11.45 1.22
CA ALA A 129 -9.83 -11.52 1.58
C ALA A 129 -10.72 -10.91 0.49
N VAL A 130 -10.31 -9.79 -0.11
CA VAL A 130 -11.03 -9.14 -1.22
C VAL A 130 -10.96 -10.02 -2.47
N ALA A 131 -9.79 -10.52 -2.84
CA ALA A 131 -9.60 -11.37 -4.01
C ALA A 131 -10.44 -12.66 -3.95
N GLU A 132 -10.47 -13.31 -2.79
CA GLU A 132 -11.32 -14.51 -2.58
C GLU A 132 -12.83 -14.19 -2.67
N LYS A 133 -13.25 -13.04 -2.17
CA LYS A 133 -14.65 -12.61 -2.24
C LYS A 133 -15.10 -12.28 -3.67
N GLU A 134 -14.26 -11.58 -4.41
CA GLU A 134 -14.59 -11.06 -5.74
C GLU A 134 -14.33 -12.08 -6.87
N GLY A 135 -13.45 -13.04 -6.67
CA GLY A 135 -13.07 -14.06 -7.66
C GLY A 135 -12.18 -13.56 -8.80
N SER A 136 -12.25 -12.29 -9.15
CA SER A 136 -11.34 -11.61 -10.10
C SER A 136 -11.08 -10.18 -9.64
N LEU A 137 -9.82 -9.77 -9.62
CA LEU A 137 -9.40 -8.49 -9.06
C LEU A 137 -8.22 -7.92 -9.86
N GLY A 138 -8.24 -6.61 -10.13
CA GLY A 138 -7.05 -5.85 -10.50
C GLY A 138 -6.56 -5.03 -9.32
N ILE A 139 -5.26 -4.81 -9.26
CA ILE A 139 -4.65 -3.92 -8.26
C ILE A 139 -4.11 -2.69 -8.98
N LEU A 140 -4.55 -1.51 -8.55
CA LEU A 140 -3.87 -0.25 -8.83
C LEU A 140 -2.89 0.00 -7.68
N HIS A 141 -1.61 -0.12 -7.97
CA HIS A 141 -0.51 0.04 -7.02
C HIS A 141 0.18 1.38 -7.26
N ILE A 142 0.02 2.30 -6.32
CA ILE A 142 0.62 3.64 -6.35
C ILE A 142 1.79 3.62 -5.38
N ASP A 143 3.01 3.79 -5.88
CA ASP A 143 4.22 3.51 -5.12
C ASP A 143 5.47 4.06 -5.84
N ALA A 144 6.53 4.38 -5.11
CA ALA A 144 7.87 4.62 -5.65
C ALA A 144 8.59 3.32 -6.03
N HIS A 145 8.18 2.19 -5.44
CA HIS A 145 8.83 0.88 -5.55
C HIS A 145 7.98 -0.13 -6.32
N CYS A 146 8.59 -1.23 -6.75
CA CYS A 146 7.86 -2.34 -7.38
C CYS A 146 7.25 -3.31 -6.40
N ASP A 147 7.90 -3.51 -5.24
CA ASP A 147 7.56 -4.51 -4.22
C ASP A 147 7.46 -5.94 -4.76
N LEU A 148 8.32 -6.23 -5.75
CA LEU A 148 8.37 -7.50 -6.46
C LEU A 148 9.58 -8.37 -6.02
N ARG A 149 10.25 -8.02 -4.92
CA ARG A 149 11.37 -8.80 -4.37
C ARG A 149 10.88 -10.08 -3.72
N GLU A 150 11.62 -11.16 -3.92
CA GLU A 150 11.37 -12.41 -3.21
C GLU A 150 12.12 -12.42 -1.89
N ALA A 151 11.39 -12.47 -0.75
CA ALA A 151 11.96 -12.60 0.59
C ALA A 151 13.13 -11.62 0.85
N TYR A 152 12.87 -10.34 0.69
CA TYR A 152 13.90 -9.30 0.87
C TYR A 152 14.55 -9.40 2.25
N GLU A 153 15.90 -9.48 2.29
CA GLU A 153 16.70 -9.73 3.51
C GLU A 153 16.32 -11.04 4.27
N GLY A 154 15.68 -11.99 3.59
CA GLY A 154 15.17 -13.21 4.17
C GLY A 154 13.77 -13.09 4.80
N PHE A 155 13.17 -11.92 4.75
CA PHE A 155 11.80 -11.69 5.21
C PHE A 155 10.79 -12.06 4.11
N GLU A 156 10.08 -13.17 4.28
CA GLU A 156 9.10 -13.68 3.30
C GLU A 156 7.95 -12.70 3.07
N PHE A 157 7.47 -12.05 4.13
CA PHE A 157 6.48 -10.99 4.07
C PHE A 157 7.13 -9.63 4.37
N SER A 158 8.08 -9.24 3.51
CA SER A 158 8.70 -7.93 3.55
C SER A 158 7.79 -6.86 2.93
N HIS A 159 7.97 -5.58 3.37
CA HIS A 159 7.41 -4.41 2.70
C HIS A 159 7.75 -4.40 1.19
N ALA A 160 8.98 -4.79 0.81
CA ALA A 160 9.43 -4.84 -0.58
C ALA A 160 8.98 -6.12 -1.36
N SER A 161 8.13 -6.97 -0.75
CA SER A 161 7.74 -8.28 -1.31
C SER A 161 6.24 -8.46 -1.47
N ILE A 162 5.43 -7.47 -1.11
CA ILE A 162 3.98 -7.66 -1.07
C ILE A 162 3.39 -8.01 -2.44
N MET A 163 3.77 -7.31 -3.49
CA MET A 163 3.22 -7.56 -4.83
C MET A 163 3.77 -8.87 -5.43
N PHE A 164 5.00 -9.27 -5.06
CA PHE A 164 5.49 -10.61 -5.37
C PHE A 164 4.61 -11.70 -4.76
N ASN A 165 4.35 -11.62 -3.44
CA ASN A 165 3.54 -12.60 -2.72
C ASN A 165 2.10 -12.64 -3.25
N VAL A 166 1.50 -11.48 -3.52
CA VAL A 166 0.16 -11.37 -4.10
C VAL A 166 0.08 -12.08 -5.45
N LEU A 167 1.01 -11.83 -6.36
CA LEU A 167 1.00 -12.47 -7.68
C LEU A 167 1.33 -13.97 -7.63
N ARG A 168 2.13 -14.41 -6.65
CA ARG A 168 2.45 -15.83 -6.45
C ARG A 168 1.26 -16.61 -5.90
N ASP A 169 0.56 -16.06 -4.90
CA ASP A 169 -0.37 -16.82 -4.06
C ASP A 169 -1.84 -16.60 -4.44
N LEU A 170 -2.17 -15.49 -5.11
CA LEU A 170 -3.53 -15.09 -5.39
C LEU A 170 -3.85 -15.11 -6.90
N PRO A 171 -4.23 -16.29 -7.45
CA PRO A 171 -4.55 -16.41 -8.88
C PRO A 171 -5.77 -15.56 -9.31
N GLN A 172 -6.57 -15.07 -8.36
CA GLN A 172 -7.68 -14.15 -8.59
C GLN A 172 -7.20 -12.76 -9.01
N VAL A 173 -5.93 -12.38 -8.70
CA VAL A 173 -5.36 -11.12 -9.14
C VAL A 173 -4.94 -11.25 -10.60
N SER A 174 -5.79 -10.74 -11.47
CA SER A 174 -5.65 -10.84 -12.92
C SER A 174 -4.77 -9.75 -13.52
N LYS A 175 -4.60 -8.62 -12.81
CA LYS A 175 -3.80 -7.47 -13.26
C LYS A 175 -3.21 -6.72 -12.07
N LEU A 176 -1.95 -6.34 -12.20
CA LEU A 176 -1.25 -5.41 -11.32
C LEU A 176 -0.84 -4.21 -12.18
N VAL A 177 -1.38 -3.03 -11.89
CA VAL A 177 -1.07 -1.79 -12.57
C VAL A 177 -0.30 -0.90 -11.62
N GLN A 178 1.01 -0.78 -11.86
CA GLN A 178 1.95 -0.02 -11.02
C GLN A 178 2.11 1.40 -11.57
N VAL A 179 2.00 2.41 -10.71
CA VAL A 179 2.06 3.82 -11.11
C VAL A 179 2.96 4.60 -10.16
N GLY A 180 3.96 5.28 -10.72
CA GLY A 180 4.88 6.12 -9.95
C GLY A 180 6.21 5.46 -9.61
N VAL A 181 6.37 4.18 -9.91
CA VAL A 181 7.58 3.40 -9.63
C VAL A 181 8.82 4.07 -10.23
N ARG A 182 9.92 4.14 -9.45
CA ARG A 182 11.14 4.86 -9.85
C ARG A 182 12.42 4.37 -9.18
N ASP A 183 12.30 3.47 -8.18
CA ASP A 183 13.42 2.78 -7.55
C ASP A 183 13.14 1.28 -7.45
N TYR A 184 13.90 0.48 -8.22
CA TYR A 184 13.75 -0.98 -8.30
C TYR A 184 15.01 -1.61 -8.88
N CYS A 185 15.24 -2.90 -8.60
CA CYS A 185 16.39 -3.64 -9.09
C CYS A 185 16.12 -4.35 -10.43
N ASP A 186 17.21 -4.85 -11.05
CA ASP A 186 17.12 -5.56 -12.35
C ASP A 186 16.17 -6.77 -12.29
N ALA A 187 16.18 -7.54 -11.20
CA ALA A 187 15.31 -8.71 -11.05
C ALA A 187 13.82 -8.33 -11.01
N GLU A 188 13.47 -7.18 -10.40
CA GLU A 188 12.11 -6.64 -10.40
C GLU A 188 11.72 -6.15 -11.80
N ALA A 189 12.64 -5.48 -12.51
CA ALA A 189 12.42 -5.06 -13.89
C ALA A 189 12.16 -6.26 -14.84
N GLU A 190 12.96 -7.32 -14.72
CA GLU A 190 12.78 -8.56 -15.48
C GLU A 190 11.44 -9.24 -15.17
N ARG A 191 11.05 -9.29 -13.90
CA ARG A 191 9.75 -9.84 -13.48
C ARG A 191 8.60 -9.01 -14.03
N ALA A 192 8.66 -7.69 -13.90
CA ALA A 192 7.63 -6.80 -14.43
C ALA A 192 7.48 -6.93 -15.96
N ALA A 193 8.58 -7.14 -16.68
CA ALA A 193 8.56 -7.32 -18.13
C ALA A 193 8.07 -8.71 -18.56
N SER A 194 8.25 -9.75 -17.74
CA SER A 194 7.96 -11.15 -18.10
C SER A 194 6.57 -11.63 -17.65
N ASP A 195 5.97 -11.04 -16.60
CA ASP A 195 4.61 -11.40 -16.14
C ASP A 195 3.56 -10.53 -16.87
N GLY A 196 2.83 -11.11 -17.79
CA GLY A 196 1.78 -10.42 -18.55
C GLY A 196 0.65 -9.80 -17.71
N ARG A 197 0.58 -10.13 -16.42
CA ARG A 197 -0.36 -9.50 -15.49
C ARG A 197 0.11 -8.12 -15.04
N ILE A 198 1.39 -7.77 -15.18
CA ILE A 198 1.96 -6.50 -14.73
C ILE A 198 1.92 -5.48 -15.85
N ALA A 199 1.41 -4.29 -15.56
CA ALA A 199 1.53 -3.10 -16.39
C ALA A 199 2.17 -1.98 -15.56
N MET A 200 3.40 -1.58 -15.92
CA MET A 200 4.15 -0.56 -15.18
C MET A 200 4.10 0.77 -15.92
N PHE A 201 3.64 1.80 -15.21
CA PHE A 201 3.69 3.20 -15.61
C PHE A 201 4.69 3.93 -14.72
N ASP A 202 5.97 3.72 -14.97
CA ASP A 202 7.04 4.29 -14.18
C ASP A 202 7.05 5.82 -14.22
N SER A 203 7.52 6.46 -13.14
CA SER A 203 7.52 7.92 -12.97
C SER A 203 8.29 8.63 -14.08
N ARG A 204 9.42 8.07 -14.52
CA ARG A 204 10.25 8.67 -15.57
C ARG A 204 9.55 8.65 -16.94
N SER A 205 8.91 7.54 -17.29
CA SER A 205 8.15 7.41 -18.54
C SER A 205 6.94 8.33 -18.57
N LEU A 206 6.22 8.44 -17.44
CA LEU A 206 5.10 9.40 -17.32
C LEU A 206 5.58 10.84 -17.48
N ALA A 207 6.68 11.23 -16.81
CA ALA A 207 7.24 12.57 -16.95
C ALA A 207 7.69 12.86 -18.39
N ARG A 208 8.36 11.92 -19.05
CA ARG A 208 8.80 12.07 -20.46
C ARG A 208 7.62 12.20 -21.41
N ALA A 209 6.56 11.44 -21.23
CA ALA A 209 5.33 11.59 -22.01
C ALA A 209 4.74 13.00 -21.85
N GLY A 210 4.69 13.51 -20.60
CA GLY A 210 4.26 14.89 -20.32
C GLY A 210 5.14 15.94 -21.03
N PHE A 211 6.46 15.79 -21.02
CA PHE A 211 7.38 16.68 -21.73
C PHE A 211 7.19 16.62 -23.25
N ALA A 212 6.71 15.49 -23.77
CA ALA A 212 6.37 15.33 -25.18
C ALA A 212 4.95 15.81 -25.55
N GLY A 213 4.20 16.35 -24.58
CA GLY A 213 2.88 16.92 -24.81
C GLY A 213 1.69 16.00 -24.47
N THR A 214 1.92 14.78 -23.99
CA THR A 214 0.84 13.92 -23.49
C THR A 214 0.27 14.53 -22.21
N THR A 215 -1.04 14.74 -22.18
CA THR A 215 -1.72 15.26 -20.99
C THR A 215 -1.80 14.21 -19.89
N TRP A 216 -1.91 14.66 -18.63
CA TRP A 216 -2.14 13.74 -17.53
C TRP A 216 -3.44 12.93 -17.69
N ALA A 217 -4.48 13.55 -18.23
CA ALA A 217 -5.74 12.88 -18.53
C ALA A 217 -5.59 11.72 -19.55
N GLU A 218 -4.73 11.85 -20.54
CA GLU A 218 -4.41 10.77 -21.47
C GLU A 218 -3.63 9.65 -20.80
N SER A 219 -2.69 9.99 -19.94
CA SER A 219 -1.95 9.02 -19.13
C SER A 219 -2.88 8.24 -18.19
N CYS A 220 -3.77 8.94 -17.48
CA CYS A 220 -4.77 8.30 -16.60
C CYS A 220 -5.69 7.35 -17.37
N ARG A 221 -6.14 7.74 -18.58
CA ARG A 221 -6.97 6.87 -19.41
C ARG A 221 -6.24 5.57 -19.75
N ARG A 222 -4.98 5.64 -20.15
CA ARG A 222 -4.15 4.46 -20.45
C ARG A 222 -3.94 3.58 -19.23
N ILE A 223 -3.73 4.17 -18.05
CA ILE A 223 -3.60 3.44 -16.79
C ILE A 223 -4.91 2.72 -16.46
N VAL A 224 -6.04 3.43 -16.54
CA VAL A 224 -7.36 2.88 -16.22
C VAL A 224 -7.75 1.78 -17.21
N ASP A 225 -7.42 1.89 -18.49
CA ASP A 225 -7.72 0.88 -19.52
C ASP A 225 -7.06 -0.48 -19.24
N GLU A 226 -5.96 -0.53 -18.48
CA GLU A 226 -5.32 -1.77 -18.04
C GLU A 226 -6.07 -2.47 -16.88
N LEU A 227 -6.93 -1.77 -16.14
CA LEU A 227 -7.61 -2.30 -14.97
C LEU A 227 -8.89 -3.07 -15.37
N PRO A 228 -9.20 -4.21 -14.70
CA PRO A 228 -10.48 -4.89 -14.86
C PRO A 228 -11.63 -4.12 -14.18
N GLU A 229 -12.85 -4.68 -14.21
CA GLU A 229 -14.05 -4.06 -13.63
C GLU A 229 -13.98 -3.88 -12.10
N VAL A 230 -13.31 -4.80 -11.41
CA VAL A 230 -13.17 -4.78 -9.95
C VAL A 230 -11.73 -4.46 -9.60
N VAL A 231 -11.54 -3.41 -8.81
CA VAL A 231 -10.22 -2.84 -8.51
C VAL A 231 -10.00 -2.77 -7.00
N TYR A 232 -8.80 -3.13 -6.57
CA TYR A 232 -8.24 -2.81 -5.28
C TYR A 232 -7.21 -1.69 -5.46
N ILE A 233 -7.21 -0.67 -4.60
CA ILE A 233 -6.20 0.39 -4.64
C ILE A 233 -5.23 0.17 -3.49
N SER A 234 -3.98 -0.18 -3.80
CA SER A 234 -2.88 -0.24 -2.84
C SER A 234 -2.10 1.06 -2.95
N PHE A 235 -2.08 1.81 -1.88
CA PHE A 235 -1.54 3.17 -1.86
C PHE A 235 -0.39 3.27 -0.86
N ASP A 236 0.84 3.24 -1.38
CA ASP A 236 2.01 3.70 -0.68
C ASP A 236 2.11 5.23 -0.78
N ILE A 237 2.31 5.91 0.36
CA ILE A 237 2.37 7.37 0.34
C ILE A 237 3.61 7.89 -0.38
N ASP A 238 4.68 7.09 -0.46
CA ASP A 238 5.91 7.46 -1.15
C ASP A 238 5.79 7.44 -2.69
N GLY A 239 4.69 6.90 -3.23
CA GLY A 239 4.30 7.11 -4.64
C GLY A 239 4.13 8.58 -4.98
N LEU A 240 3.79 9.41 -3.99
CA LEU A 240 3.72 10.86 -4.11
C LEU A 240 5.11 11.50 -4.22
N THR A 241 5.12 12.80 -4.55
CA THR A 241 6.34 13.60 -4.48
C THR A 241 6.75 13.81 -3.02
N ILE A 242 8.06 13.92 -2.78
CA ILE A 242 8.64 13.98 -1.43
C ILE A 242 8.10 15.15 -0.58
N GLU A 243 7.61 16.21 -1.21
CA GLU A 243 7.00 17.34 -0.51
C GLU A 243 5.68 16.97 0.20
N HIS A 244 5.07 15.86 -0.20
CA HIS A 244 3.83 15.36 0.39
C HIS A 244 4.04 14.27 1.45
N CYS A 245 5.24 13.67 1.46
CA CYS A 245 5.59 12.59 2.40
C CYS A 245 7.09 12.63 2.77
N PRO A 246 7.60 13.75 3.31
CA PRO A 246 9.04 13.92 3.54
C PRO A 246 9.63 12.94 4.56
N HIS A 247 8.81 12.34 5.41
CA HIS A 247 9.26 11.46 6.49
C HIS A 247 8.99 9.98 6.23
N THR A 248 8.37 9.62 5.08
CA THR A 248 8.17 8.19 4.73
C THR A 248 9.45 7.38 4.84
N GLY A 249 9.32 6.05 5.07
CA GLY A 249 10.47 5.19 5.35
C GLY A 249 11.54 5.17 4.27
N THR A 250 11.14 5.19 2.99
CA THR A 250 12.04 5.07 1.84
C THR A 250 11.75 6.15 0.78
N PRO A 251 11.99 7.44 1.08
CA PRO A 251 11.67 8.53 0.17
C PRO A 251 12.55 8.51 -1.08
N VAL A 252 11.93 8.62 -2.26
CA VAL A 252 12.63 8.69 -3.56
C VAL A 252 12.26 9.97 -4.29
N PRO A 253 13.22 10.74 -4.85
CA PRO A 253 12.93 11.95 -5.63
C PRO A 253 12.07 11.68 -6.86
N GLY A 254 11.19 12.61 -7.21
CA GLY A 254 10.19 12.46 -8.28
C GLY A 254 8.83 12.07 -7.71
N GLY A 255 8.03 11.35 -8.46
CA GLY A 255 6.70 10.89 -8.01
C GLY A 255 5.54 11.66 -8.61
N ILE A 256 4.36 11.39 -8.10
CA ILE A 256 3.08 11.93 -8.57
C ILE A 256 2.63 12.99 -7.57
N THR A 257 2.14 14.15 -8.05
CA THR A 257 1.61 15.17 -7.14
C THR A 257 0.27 14.72 -6.53
N PHE A 258 -0.12 15.32 -5.41
CA PHE A 258 -1.40 15.05 -4.76
C PHE A 258 -2.58 15.20 -5.74
N GLU A 259 -2.64 16.29 -6.49
CA GLU A 259 -3.72 16.53 -7.45
C GLU A 259 -3.71 15.52 -8.61
N GLN A 260 -2.55 15.09 -9.04
CA GLN A 260 -2.44 14.07 -10.09
C GLN A 260 -2.96 12.71 -9.62
N VAL A 261 -2.64 12.30 -8.40
CA VAL A 261 -3.11 11.01 -7.89
C VAL A 261 -4.60 11.04 -7.57
N VAL A 262 -5.10 12.14 -7.03
CA VAL A 262 -6.55 12.33 -6.81
C VAL A 262 -7.30 12.20 -8.13
N TYR A 263 -6.84 12.90 -9.18
CA TYR A 263 -7.42 12.81 -10.51
C TYR A 263 -7.39 11.38 -11.08
N LEU A 264 -6.30 10.64 -10.89
CA LEU A 264 -6.20 9.23 -11.31
C LEU A 264 -7.26 8.36 -10.62
N MET A 265 -7.39 8.48 -9.29
CA MET A 265 -8.39 7.73 -8.52
C MET A 265 -9.83 8.09 -8.94
N GLU A 266 -10.09 9.36 -9.24
CA GLU A 266 -11.37 9.82 -9.79
C GLU A 266 -11.64 9.21 -11.17
N CYS A 267 -10.64 9.14 -12.05
CA CYS A 267 -10.76 8.46 -13.35
C CYS A 267 -11.11 6.98 -13.20
N VAL A 268 -10.56 6.27 -12.21
CA VAL A 268 -10.96 4.88 -11.91
C VAL A 268 -12.45 4.82 -11.58
N ALA A 269 -12.90 5.66 -10.66
CA ALA A 269 -14.31 5.68 -10.24
C ALA A 269 -15.27 6.14 -11.36
N ASP A 270 -14.85 7.10 -12.21
CA ASP A 270 -15.65 7.62 -13.32
C ASP A 270 -15.74 6.64 -14.49
N SER A 271 -14.81 5.68 -14.58
CA SER A 271 -14.80 4.67 -15.63
C SER A 271 -15.85 3.58 -15.47
N GLY A 272 -16.62 3.59 -14.37
CA GLY A 272 -17.57 2.55 -14.00
C GLY A 272 -16.97 1.34 -13.30
N ARG A 273 -15.65 1.36 -13.01
CA ARG A 273 -14.99 0.33 -12.22
C ARG A 273 -15.37 0.44 -10.75
N ARG A 274 -15.50 -0.71 -10.10
CA ARG A 274 -15.84 -0.77 -8.67
C ARG A 274 -14.57 -0.91 -7.82
N ILE A 275 -14.39 -0.02 -6.87
CA ILE A 275 -13.32 -0.09 -5.87
C ILE A 275 -13.80 -1.02 -4.74
N ALA A 276 -13.27 -2.24 -4.71
CA ALA A 276 -13.70 -3.29 -3.78
C ALA A 276 -12.99 -3.25 -2.43
N GLY A 277 -11.87 -2.55 -2.35
CA GLY A 277 -11.06 -2.36 -1.15
C GLY A 277 -9.87 -1.48 -1.45
N PHE A 278 -9.19 -1.05 -0.41
CA PHE A 278 -7.98 -0.21 -0.54
C PHE A 278 -7.12 -0.31 0.72
N ASP A 279 -5.89 0.14 0.59
CA ASP A 279 -5.02 0.43 1.74
C ASP A 279 -4.32 1.78 1.58
N LEU A 280 -3.78 2.26 2.69
CA LEU A 280 -2.84 3.38 2.77
C LEU A 280 -1.73 2.97 3.75
N VAL A 281 -0.49 2.99 3.27
CA VAL A 281 0.69 2.50 3.99
C VAL A 281 1.86 3.48 3.91
N GLU A 282 2.93 3.17 4.63
CA GLU A 282 4.24 3.87 4.67
C GLU A 282 4.18 5.33 5.14
N VAL A 283 3.08 5.72 5.81
CA VAL A 283 3.00 7.04 6.44
C VAL A 283 3.83 7.03 7.73
N VAL A 284 4.83 7.89 7.83
CA VAL A 284 5.59 8.08 9.07
C VAL A 284 5.21 9.42 9.69
N PRO A 285 4.54 9.43 10.84
CA PRO A 285 4.21 10.69 11.50
C PRO A 285 5.44 11.35 12.12
N CYS A 286 5.59 12.65 11.90
CA CYS A 286 6.65 13.45 12.51
C CYS A 286 6.04 14.38 13.58
N PRO A 287 6.57 14.41 14.80
CA PRO A 287 6.03 15.28 15.87
C PRO A 287 6.15 16.78 15.55
N GLU A 288 7.21 17.17 14.83
CA GLU A 288 7.54 18.56 14.49
C GLU A 288 6.82 19.04 13.23
N ASP A 289 6.46 18.10 12.34
CA ASP A 289 5.83 18.38 11.05
C ASP A 289 4.72 17.34 10.77
N LYS A 290 3.49 17.80 10.75
CA LYS A 290 2.32 16.92 10.56
C LYS A 290 1.96 16.67 9.09
N ILE A 291 2.81 17.07 8.14
CA ILE A 291 2.45 17.04 6.72
C ILE A 291 2.07 15.63 6.22
N ASP A 292 2.85 14.61 6.58
CA ASP A 292 2.58 13.21 6.17
C ASP A 292 1.21 12.74 6.66
N ALA A 293 0.90 12.98 7.93
CA ALA A 293 -0.40 12.61 8.51
C ALA A 293 -1.56 13.42 7.90
N VAL A 294 -1.34 14.70 7.61
CA VAL A 294 -2.33 15.60 6.99
C VAL A 294 -2.61 15.18 5.55
N VAL A 295 -1.59 14.82 4.77
CA VAL A 295 -1.73 14.31 3.41
C VAL A 295 -2.37 12.94 3.43
N GLY A 296 -1.87 12.02 4.26
CA GLY A 296 -2.40 10.66 4.38
C GLY A 296 -3.88 10.63 4.78
N ALA A 297 -4.32 11.48 5.73
CA ALA A 297 -5.73 11.58 6.11
C ALA A 297 -6.62 12.04 4.94
N ARG A 298 -6.14 12.92 4.06
CA ARG A 298 -6.86 13.36 2.86
C ARG A 298 -6.94 12.28 1.80
N VAL A 299 -5.84 11.57 1.56
CA VAL A 299 -5.83 10.40 0.67
C VAL A 299 -6.80 9.34 1.19
N LEU A 300 -6.75 9.02 2.48
CA LEU A 300 -7.65 8.04 3.12
C LEU A 300 -9.12 8.42 2.95
N TYR A 301 -9.45 9.70 3.20
CA TYR A 301 -10.83 10.17 3.02
C TYR A 301 -11.28 10.10 1.56
N LYS A 302 -10.41 10.44 0.61
CA LYS A 302 -10.68 10.31 -0.83
C LYS A 302 -10.93 8.86 -1.21
N LEU A 303 -10.10 7.93 -0.77
CA LEU A 303 -10.27 6.48 -1.00
C LEU A 303 -11.62 5.99 -0.44
N CYS A 304 -11.96 6.36 0.80
CA CYS A 304 -13.27 6.05 1.40
C CYS A 304 -14.42 6.57 0.54
N GLY A 305 -14.37 7.83 0.14
CA GLY A 305 -15.42 8.48 -0.65
C GLY A 305 -15.64 7.83 -2.00
N LEU A 306 -14.57 7.55 -2.74
CA LEU A 306 -14.64 6.91 -4.06
C LEU A 306 -15.08 5.44 -3.96
N ALA A 307 -14.62 4.71 -2.95
CA ALA A 307 -15.06 3.34 -2.71
C ALA A 307 -16.57 3.27 -2.40
N LEU A 308 -17.09 4.14 -1.56
CA LEU A 308 -18.53 4.25 -1.28
C LEU A 308 -19.33 4.62 -2.55
N ARG A 309 -18.86 5.61 -3.33
CA ARG A 309 -19.49 6.02 -4.58
C ARG A 309 -19.63 4.87 -5.56
N THR A 310 -18.57 4.08 -5.75
CA THR A 310 -18.55 2.97 -6.71
C THR A 310 -19.27 1.71 -6.20
N SER A 311 -19.51 1.59 -4.91
CA SER A 311 -20.26 0.45 -4.32
C SER A 311 -21.77 0.68 -4.30
N SER A 312 -22.22 1.92 -4.46
CA SER A 312 -23.65 2.30 -4.44
C SER A 312 -24.27 2.36 -5.84
N ALA A 313 -23.47 2.19 -6.89
CA ALA A 313 -23.86 2.14 -8.28
C ALA A 313 -24.10 0.68 -8.70
#